data_e7426af0ddaf16d363aeb7bb4d514a1e
#
_entry.id   e7426af0ddaf16d363aeb7bb4d514a1e
#
_cell.length_a   1.000
_cell.length_b   1.000
_cell.length_c   1.000
_cell.angle_alpha   90.00
_cell.angle_beta   90.00
_cell.angle_gamma   90.00
#
_symmetry.space_group_name_H-M   'P 1'
#
loop_
_entity.id
_entity.type
_entity.pdbx_description
1 polymer ?
#
loop_
_entity_poly.entity_id
_entity_poly.type
_entity_poly.pdbx_seq_one_letter_code
_entity_poly.pdbx_strand_id
1 'polypeptide(L)'
;MLTLTLHLSTPPSPRPALPVRLRCLRTLQRTRLRVGLPESAPPRLRLILSVQEHGSPLQRIPPRPVIAPALSRPEVRRRMAEALSGAARAAWEANPSGIRSGFAAAGQAGADAIRSEIDAGLSPPNSPVTVSGGWLYNRAAGKVVYVPGKGFNRPLFNTGELYNAFDYEIKED
;
A
#
# COMPACT_ATOMS: atom_id res chain seq x y z
N MET A 1 -24.85 -56.48 18.33
CA MET A 1 -25.43 -55.80 17.16
C MET A 1 -25.21 -54.30 17.34
N LEU A 2 -24.20 -53.72 16.66
CA LEU A 2 -23.86 -52.29 16.79
C LEU A 2 -24.55 -51.58 15.64
N THR A 3 -25.51 -50.67 15.97
CA THR A 3 -26.18 -49.83 14.98
C THR A 3 -25.45 -48.52 14.90
N LEU A 4 -24.76 -48.26 13.78
CA LEU A 4 -24.10 -46.97 13.50
C LEU A 4 -25.11 -46.03 12.85
N THR A 5 -25.60 -45.03 13.57
CA THR A 5 -26.47 -44.01 13.04
C THR A 5 -25.64 -42.83 12.59
N LEU A 6 -25.45 -42.65 11.28
CA LEU A 6 -24.85 -41.48 10.68
C LEU A 6 -25.87 -40.31 10.69
N HIS A 7 -25.69 -39.37 11.63
CA HIS A 7 -26.36 -38.08 11.58
C HIS A 7 -25.65 -37.19 10.58
N LEU A 8 -26.13 -37.11 9.36
CA LEU A 8 -25.80 -36.02 8.43
C LEU A 8 -26.53 -34.75 8.90
N SER A 9 -25.90 -34.02 9.81
CA SER A 9 -26.40 -32.73 10.24
C SER A 9 -25.86 -31.64 9.31
N THR A 10 -26.78 -30.86 8.87
CA THR A 10 -26.83 -29.63 8.06
C THR A 10 -26.99 -29.88 6.56
N PRO A 11 -28.18 -29.49 6.04
CA PRO A 11 -28.31 -29.31 4.60
C PRO A 11 -27.33 -28.21 4.16
N PRO A 12 -26.68 -28.36 2.99
CA PRO A 12 -25.83 -27.30 2.46
C PRO A 12 -26.70 -26.03 2.37
N SER A 13 -26.21 -24.93 2.93
CA SER A 13 -26.90 -23.63 2.84
C SER A 13 -27.34 -23.40 1.40
N PRO A 14 -28.58 -22.97 1.13
CA PRO A 14 -29.10 -22.82 -0.22
C PRO A 14 -28.14 -21.94 -1.02
N ARG A 15 -27.66 -22.45 -2.16
CA ARG A 15 -26.75 -21.69 -3.02
C ARG A 15 -27.41 -20.36 -3.40
N PRO A 16 -26.74 -19.21 -3.23
CA PRO A 16 -27.33 -17.92 -3.57
C PRO A 16 -27.86 -17.90 -5.00
N ALA A 17 -28.99 -17.24 -5.21
CA ALA A 17 -29.61 -17.15 -6.53
C ALA A 17 -28.64 -16.52 -7.54
N LEU A 18 -28.65 -17.00 -8.79
CA LEU A 18 -27.79 -16.55 -9.87
C LEU A 18 -27.74 -15.02 -10.03
N PRO A 19 -28.85 -14.26 -9.95
CA PRO A 19 -28.81 -12.80 -10.06
C PRO A 19 -27.97 -12.13 -8.96
N VAL A 20 -27.98 -12.67 -7.74
CA VAL A 20 -27.19 -12.12 -6.62
C VAL A 20 -25.71 -12.35 -6.85
N ARG A 21 -25.31 -13.54 -7.31
CA ARG A 21 -23.93 -13.84 -7.68
C ARG A 21 -23.42 -12.94 -8.78
N LEU A 22 -24.21 -12.76 -9.85
CA LEU A 22 -23.85 -11.88 -10.96
C LEU A 22 -23.63 -10.43 -10.49
N ARG A 23 -24.43 -9.95 -9.54
CA ARG A 23 -24.24 -8.63 -8.94
C ARG A 23 -22.89 -8.56 -8.21
N CYS A 24 -22.58 -9.52 -7.35
CA CYS A 24 -21.31 -9.56 -6.62
C CYS A 24 -20.09 -9.67 -7.55
N LEU A 25 -20.20 -10.45 -8.63
CA LEU A 25 -19.13 -10.54 -9.63
C LEU A 25 -18.94 -9.22 -10.40
N ARG A 26 -20.02 -8.48 -10.68
CA ARG A 26 -19.93 -7.14 -11.28
C ARG A 26 -19.28 -6.15 -10.30
N THR A 27 -19.65 -6.18 -9.02
CA THR A 27 -18.97 -5.38 -7.98
C THR A 27 -17.47 -5.70 -7.94
N LEU A 28 -17.10 -6.99 -7.86
CA LEU A 28 -15.70 -7.39 -7.88
C LEU A 28 -14.95 -6.84 -9.11
N GLN A 29 -15.55 -6.94 -10.31
CA GLN A 29 -14.94 -6.47 -11.56
C GLN A 29 -14.73 -4.95 -11.58
N ARG A 30 -15.63 -4.19 -10.93
CA ARG A 30 -15.57 -2.72 -10.87
C ARG A 30 -14.72 -2.20 -9.70
N THR A 31 -14.44 -3.06 -8.73
CA THR A 31 -13.66 -2.67 -7.55
C THR A 31 -12.17 -2.57 -7.91
N ARG A 32 -11.57 -1.45 -7.59
CA ARG A 32 -10.14 -1.18 -7.77
C ARG A 32 -9.49 -0.94 -6.43
N LEU A 33 -8.31 -1.51 -6.26
CA LEU A 33 -7.43 -1.27 -5.12
C LEU A 33 -6.27 -0.39 -5.55
N ARG A 34 -6.06 0.70 -4.83
CA ARG A 34 -4.87 1.55 -4.94
C ARG A 34 -4.11 1.49 -3.63
N VAL A 35 -2.80 1.32 -3.69
CA VAL A 35 -1.91 1.28 -2.52
C VAL A 35 -0.83 2.33 -2.69
N GLY A 36 -0.59 3.11 -1.66
CA GLY A 36 0.38 4.21 -1.68
C GLY A 36 -0.09 5.40 -0.87
N LEU A 37 0.12 6.61 -1.36
CA LEU A 37 -0.51 7.78 -0.77
C LEU A 37 -1.95 7.94 -1.29
N PRO A 38 -2.94 8.08 -0.39
CA PRO A 38 -4.32 8.31 -0.77
C PRO A 38 -4.49 9.67 -1.48
N GLU A 39 -5.55 9.81 -2.26
CA GLU A 39 -5.86 11.09 -2.94
C GLU A 39 -6.11 12.23 -1.95
N SER A 40 -6.57 11.92 -0.74
CA SER A 40 -6.75 12.86 0.36
C SER A 40 -5.44 13.33 1.01
N ALA A 41 -4.30 12.68 0.71
CA ALA A 41 -3.03 13.08 1.28
C ALA A 41 -2.64 14.51 0.90
N PRO A 42 -2.04 15.28 1.81
CA PRO A 42 -1.60 16.65 1.54
C PRO A 42 -0.74 16.74 0.29
N PRO A 43 -0.94 17.76 -0.58
CA PRO A 43 -0.14 17.94 -1.80
C PRO A 43 1.37 17.94 -1.55
N ARG A 44 1.79 18.46 -0.40
CA ARG A 44 3.19 18.46 0.03
C ARG A 44 3.77 17.04 0.12
N LEU A 45 3.03 16.09 0.70
CA LEU A 45 3.50 14.70 0.83
C LEU A 45 3.60 14.01 -0.52
N ARG A 46 2.65 14.27 -1.42
CA ARG A 46 2.69 13.75 -2.80
C ARG A 46 3.91 14.27 -3.56
N LEU A 47 4.23 15.57 -3.41
CA LEU A 47 5.42 16.15 -4.00
C LEU A 47 6.70 15.52 -3.43
N ILE A 48 6.79 15.38 -2.11
CA ILE A 48 7.95 14.75 -1.44
C ILE A 48 8.11 13.32 -1.95
N LEU A 49 7.05 12.52 -1.98
CA LEU A 49 7.10 11.15 -2.48
C LEU A 49 7.54 11.11 -3.94
N SER A 50 6.96 11.95 -4.81
CA SER A 50 7.33 12.02 -6.22
C SER A 50 8.81 12.33 -6.42
N VAL A 51 9.35 13.29 -5.66
CA VAL A 51 10.78 13.64 -5.71
C VAL A 51 11.64 12.47 -5.20
N GLN A 52 11.21 11.74 -4.19
CA GLN A 52 11.96 10.60 -3.68
C GLN A 52 11.91 9.41 -4.65
N GLU A 53 10.76 9.10 -5.22
CA GLU A 53 10.60 7.99 -6.19
C GLU A 53 11.41 8.22 -7.46
N HIS A 54 11.39 9.45 -8.01
CA HIS A 54 11.97 9.74 -9.33
C HIS A 54 13.28 10.51 -9.27
N GLY A 55 13.63 11.03 -8.08
CA GLY A 55 14.76 11.95 -7.93
C GLY A 55 14.42 13.36 -8.41
N SER A 56 15.41 14.26 -8.24
CA SER A 56 15.37 15.62 -8.76
C SER A 56 16.76 16.02 -9.26
N PRO A 57 17.05 15.94 -10.56
CA PRO A 57 18.33 16.36 -11.12
C PRO A 57 18.68 17.81 -10.79
N LEU A 58 17.68 18.69 -10.82
CA LEU A 58 17.86 20.12 -10.49
C LEU A 58 18.39 20.33 -9.06
N GLN A 59 17.88 19.54 -8.10
CA GLN A 59 18.28 19.60 -6.70
C GLN A 59 19.36 18.57 -6.34
N ARG A 60 19.83 17.78 -7.31
CA ARG A 60 20.78 16.67 -7.11
C ARG A 60 20.28 15.66 -6.06
N ILE A 61 18.98 15.39 -6.06
CA ILE A 61 18.36 14.37 -5.22
C ILE A 61 18.32 13.06 -6.03
N PRO A 62 19.00 12.01 -5.59
CA PRO A 62 18.93 10.72 -6.26
C PRO A 62 17.56 10.05 -6.06
N PRO A 63 17.08 9.25 -7.01
CA PRO A 63 15.86 8.48 -6.85
C PRO A 63 16.02 7.42 -5.75
N ARG A 64 14.98 7.23 -4.97
CA ARG A 64 14.84 6.19 -3.94
C ARG A 64 13.46 5.57 -4.04
N PRO A 65 13.19 4.76 -5.07
CA PRO A 65 11.90 4.15 -5.25
C PRO A 65 11.58 3.23 -4.06
N VAL A 66 10.36 3.30 -3.56
CA VAL A 66 9.90 2.51 -2.42
C VAL A 66 8.64 1.70 -2.76
N ILE A 67 7.73 2.25 -3.58
CA ILE A 67 6.45 1.61 -3.86
C ILE A 67 6.65 0.36 -4.72
N ALA A 68 7.28 0.52 -5.90
CA ALA A 68 7.47 -0.59 -6.81
C ALA A 68 8.34 -1.72 -6.24
N PRO A 69 9.49 -1.46 -5.58
CA PRO A 69 10.27 -2.50 -4.91
C PRO A 69 9.47 -3.24 -3.84
N ALA A 70 8.75 -2.54 -2.97
CA ALA A 70 7.96 -3.13 -1.90
C ALA A 70 6.88 -4.08 -2.45
N LEU A 71 6.10 -3.62 -3.42
CA LEU A 71 4.99 -4.39 -3.99
C LEU A 71 5.45 -5.51 -4.95
N SER A 72 6.71 -5.47 -5.42
CA SER A 72 7.27 -6.52 -6.29
C SER A 72 7.81 -7.73 -5.51
N ARG A 73 7.96 -7.65 -4.21
CA ARG A 73 8.43 -8.75 -3.38
C ARG A 73 7.51 -9.97 -3.51
N PRO A 74 8.06 -11.17 -3.76
CA PRO A 74 7.23 -12.37 -3.98
C PRO A 74 6.26 -12.68 -2.85
N GLU A 75 6.70 -12.51 -1.60
CA GLU A 75 5.89 -12.74 -0.41
C GLU A 75 4.73 -11.74 -0.29
N VAL A 76 4.96 -10.47 -0.65
CA VAL A 76 3.92 -9.42 -0.65
C VAL A 76 2.89 -9.71 -1.73
N ARG A 77 3.35 -10.00 -2.95
CA ARG A 77 2.48 -10.38 -4.08
C ARG A 77 1.63 -11.60 -3.75
N ARG A 78 2.22 -12.61 -3.10
CA ARG A 78 1.49 -13.80 -2.68
C ARG A 78 0.39 -13.44 -1.67
N ARG A 79 0.72 -12.69 -0.60
CA ARG A 79 -0.27 -12.26 0.41
C ARG A 79 -1.41 -11.47 -0.21
N MET A 80 -1.10 -10.52 -1.09
CA MET A 80 -2.12 -9.74 -1.80
C MET A 80 -2.98 -10.62 -2.70
N ALA A 81 -2.38 -11.55 -3.44
CA ALA A 81 -3.10 -12.49 -4.32
C ALA A 81 -4.02 -13.44 -3.52
N GLU A 82 -3.57 -13.94 -2.38
CA GLU A 82 -4.38 -14.77 -1.48
C GLU A 82 -5.60 -14.00 -0.96
N ALA A 83 -5.42 -12.75 -0.53
CA ALA A 83 -6.51 -11.90 -0.07
C ALA A 83 -7.52 -11.59 -1.20
N LEU A 84 -7.04 -11.25 -2.39
CA LEU A 84 -7.89 -11.01 -3.57
C LEU A 84 -8.60 -12.29 -4.06
N SER A 85 -7.96 -13.45 -3.93
CA SER A 85 -8.59 -14.75 -4.21
C SER A 85 -9.72 -15.02 -3.22
N GLY A 86 -9.57 -14.61 -1.95
CA GLY A 86 -10.64 -14.61 -0.95
C GLY A 86 -11.82 -13.72 -1.35
N ALA A 87 -11.54 -12.51 -1.86
CA ALA A 87 -12.58 -11.62 -2.38
C ALA A 87 -13.33 -12.24 -3.59
N ALA A 88 -12.61 -12.89 -4.50
CA ALA A 88 -13.22 -13.57 -5.64
C ALA A 88 -14.13 -14.74 -5.20
N ARG A 89 -13.69 -15.52 -4.22
CA ARG A 89 -14.52 -16.58 -3.62
C ARG A 89 -15.78 -16.00 -2.97
N ALA A 90 -15.63 -14.93 -2.18
CA ALA A 90 -16.75 -14.25 -1.55
C ALA A 90 -17.75 -13.72 -2.57
N ALA A 91 -17.28 -13.20 -3.72
CA ALA A 91 -18.16 -12.79 -4.81
C ALA A 91 -18.96 -13.98 -5.40
N TRP A 92 -18.31 -15.13 -5.57
CA TRP A 92 -18.96 -16.35 -6.02
C TRP A 92 -20.00 -16.87 -5.00
N GLU A 93 -19.75 -16.70 -3.73
CA GLU A 93 -20.64 -17.06 -2.62
C GLU A 93 -21.72 -16.00 -2.36
N ALA A 94 -21.78 -14.94 -3.17
CA ALA A 94 -22.68 -13.80 -3.01
C ALA A 94 -22.55 -13.09 -1.64
N ASN A 95 -21.31 -12.95 -1.18
CA ASN A 95 -20.96 -12.29 0.07
C ASN A 95 -20.26 -10.93 -0.18
N PRO A 96 -20.99 -9.79 -0.23
CA PRO A 96 -20.41 -8.47 -0.50
C PRO A 96 -19.40 -8.01 0.56
N SER A 97 -19.62 -8.35 1.83
CA SER A 97 -18.69 -7.98 2.91
C SER A 97 -17.35 -8.71 2.77
N GLY A 98 -17.37 -9.97 2.32
CA GLY A 98 -16.17 -10.74 2.03
C GLY A 98 -15.36 -10.17 0.85
N ILE A 99 -16.02 -9.60 -0.15
CA ILE A 99 -15.33 -8.88 -1.23
C ILE A 99 -14.55 -7.70 -0.65
N ARG A 100 -15.23 -6.84 0.11
CA ARG A 100 -14.60 -5.65 0.71
C ARG A 100 -13.46 -6.02 1.67
N SER A 101 -13.64 -7.03 2.51
CA SER A 101 -12.60 -7.47 3.45
C SER A 101 -11.37 -8.04 2.75
N GLY A 102 -11.56 -8.76 1.63
CA GLY A 102 -10.44 -9.26 0.83
C GLY A 102 -9.63 -8.13 0.18
N PHE A 103 -10.29 -7.11 -0.38
CA PHE A 103 -9.61 -5.94 -0.90
C PHE A 103 -8.91 -5.15 0.21
N ALA A 104 -9.53 -4.98 1.38
CA ALA A 104 -8.93 -4.32 2.53
C ALA A 104 -7.67 -5.07 3.01
N ALA A 105 -7.73 -6.39 3.13
CA ALA A 105 -6.59 -7.21 3.52
C ALA A 105 -5.43 -7.11 2.51
N ALA A 106 -5.73 -7.09 1.21
CA ALA A 106 -4.72 -6.90 0.17
C ALA A 106 -4.11 -5.49 0.26
N GLY A 107 -4.93 -4.46 0.47
CA GLY A 107 -4.48 -3.08 0.61
C GLY A 107 -3.58 -2.89 1.83
N GLN A 108 -3.98 -3.42 2.97
CA GLN A 108 -3.19 -3.37 4.19
C GLN A 108 -1.83 -4.06 4.01
N ALA A 109 -1.81 -5.26 3.41
CA ALA A 109 -0.56 -5.97 3.12
C ALA A 109 0.39 -5.15 2.24
N GLY A 110 -0.15 -4.42 1.26
CA GLY A 110 0.65 -3.54 0.41
C GLY A 110 1.16 -2.30 1.14
N ALA A 111 0.32 -1.63 1.94
CA ALA A 111 0.72 -0.46 2.73
C ALA A 111 1.80 -0.82 3.76
N ASP A 112 1.66 -1.97 4.44
CA ASP A 112 2.64 -2.45 5.40
C ASP A 112 3.97 -2.84 4.73
N ALA A 113 3.92 -3.37 3.50
CA ALA A 113 5.11 -3.66 2.72
C ALA A 113 5.89 -2.40 2.36
N ILE A 114 5.20 -1.31 1.99
CA ILE A 114 5.85 -0.02 1.72
C ILE A 114 6.54 0.51 2.98
N ARG A 115 5.88 0.45 4.13
CA ARG A 115 6.50 0.84 5.42
C ARG A 115 7.72 -0.01 5.76
N SER A 116 7.61 -1.33 5.58
CA SER A 116 8.73 -2.26 5.76
C SER A 116 9.91 -1.97 4.83
N GLU A 117 9.67 -1.53 3.59
CA GLU A 117 10.73 -1.13 2.66
C GLU A 117 11.50 0.08 3.19
N ILE A 118 10.78 1.08 3.73
CA ILE A 118 11.38 2.25 4.36
C ILE A 118 12.18 1.85 5.60
N ASP A 119 11.67 0.92 6.39
CA ASP A 119 12.30 0.44 7.63
C ASP A 119 13.56 -0.38 7.36
N ALA A 120 13.59 -1.13 6.27
CA ALA A 120 14.76 -1.88 5.84
C ALA A 120 15.96 -0.98 5.43
N GLY A 121 15.69 0.29 5.20
CA GLY A 121 16.70 1.28 4.79
C GLY A 121 16.82 1.40 3.28
N LEU A 122 16.74 2.62 2.80
CA LEU A 122 16.78 2.95 1.38
C LEU A 122 18.17 3.42 0.94
N SER A 123 18.57 3.00 -0.24
CA SER A 123 19.79 3.45 -0.89
C SER A 123 19.46 4.40 -2.05
N PRO A 124 20.28 5.42 -2.29
CA PRO A 124 21.43 5.86 -1.51
C PRO A 124 21.03 6.54 -0.18
N PRO A 125 21.92 6.61 0.81
CA PRO A 125 21.65 7.23 2.11
C PRO A 125 21.38 8.74 1.96
N ASN A 126 20.95 9.39 3.06
CA ASN A 126 20.82 10.84 3.07
C ASN A 126 22.18 11.53 2.90
N SER A 127 22.17 12.71 2.28
CA SER A 127 23.39 13.53 2.21
C SER A 127 23.84 13.98 3.60
N PRO A 128 25.14 14.22 3.82
CA PRO A 128 25.66 14.75 5.10
C PRO A 128 24.91 16.00 5.57
N VAL A 129 24.58 16.92 4.66
CA VAL A 129 23.81 18.14 4.99
C VAL A 129 22.41 17.80 5.51
N THR A 130 21.77 16.76 4.99
CA THR A 130 20.46 16.33 5.49
C THR A 130 20.56 15.74 6.90
N VAL A 131 21.66 15.05 7.22
CA VAL A 131 21.85 14.40 8.52
C VAL A 131 22.33 15.40 9.56
N SER A 132 23.41 16.16 9.25
CA SER A 132 24.11 17.02 10.20
C SER A 132 23.72 18.50 10.11
N GLY A 133 22.96 18.87 9.10
CA GLY A 133 22.68 20.26 8.78
C GLY A 133 23.81 20.93 8.01
N GLY A 134 23.55 22.13 7.51
CA GLY A 134 24.54 22.92 6.80
C GLY A 134 23.94 23.89 5.79
N TRP A 135 24.79 24.59 5.13
CA TRP A 135 24.43 25.55 4.08
C TRP A 135 24.32 24.87 2.74
N LEU A 136 23.20 25.08 2.05
CA LEU A 136 22.90 24.51 0.75
C LEU A 136 22.49 25.60 -0.23
N TYR A 137 23.04 25.57 -1.45
CA TYR A 137 22.54 26.42 -2.54
C TYR A 137 21.25 25.83 -3.12
N ASN A 138 20.13 26.49 -2.82
CA ASN A 138 18.83 26.13 -3.40
C ASN A 138 18.74 26.70 -4.81
N ARG A 139 18.90 25.84 -5.81
CA ARG A 139 18.90 26.23 -7.23
C ARG A 139 17.55 26.75 -7.71
N ALA A 140 16.45 26.24 -7.17
CA ALA A 140 15.11 26.72 -7.52
C ALA A 140 14.84 28.14 -7.00
N ALA A 141 15.38 28.47 -5.83
CA ALA A 141 15.26 29.78 -5.20
C ALA A 141 16.44 30.73 -5.52
N GLY A 142 17.49 30.24 -6.18
CA GLY A 142 18.69 31.04 -6.53
C GLY A 142 19.48 31.57 -5.34
N LYS A 143 19.36 30.96 -4.16
CA LYS A 143 19.98 31.46 -2.93
C LYS A 143 20.57 30.35 -2.04
N VAL A 144 21.52 30.72 -1.21
CA VAL A 144 22.06 29.85 -0.15
C VAL A 144 21.07 29.85 1.03
N VAL A 145 20.70 28.68 1.50
CA VAL A 145 19.81 28.49 2.66
C VAL A 145 20.46 27.55 3.66
N TYR A 146 20.25 27.81 4.94
CA TYR A 146 20.63 26.87 5.98
C TYR A 146 19.56 25.79 6.10
N VAL A 147 19.97 24.52 6.07
CA VAL A 147 19.11 23.36 6.28
C VAL A 147 19.48 22.76 7.61
N PRO A 148 18.55 22.73 8.59
CA PRO A 148 18.80 22.04 9.84
C PRO A 148 18.92 20.54 9.59
N GLY A 149 19.93 19.93 10.22
CA GLY A 149 20.09 18.48 10.18
C GLY A 149 19.00 17.76 10.95
N LYS A 150 18.60 16.59 10.49
CA LYS A 150 17.60 15.79 11.20
C LYS A 150 18.20 14.82 12.23
N GLY A 151 19.53 14.76 12.36
CA GLY A 151 20.24 14.00 13.38
C GLY A 151 20.33 12.49 13.13
N PHE A 152 19.71 11.97 12.06
CA PHE A 152 19.73 10.54 11.75
C PHE A 152 19.70 10.27 10.24
N ASN A 153 20.23 9.12 9.84
CA ASN A 153 20.29 8.70 8.44
C ASN A 153 19.22 7.68 8.10
N ARG A 154 17.98 8.13 7.96
CA ARG A 154 16.85 7.32 7.51
C ARG A 154 16.10 8.05 6.39
N PRO A 155 16.34 7.71 5.11
CA PRO A 155 15.59 8.31 4.00
C PRO A 155 14.08 8.12 4.14
N LEU A 156 13.30 9.03 3.56
CA LEU A 156 11.83 9.07 3.63
C LEU A 156 11.23 9.16 5.06
N PHE A 157 12.05 9.17 6.08
CA PHE A 157 11.63 9.36 7.46
C PHE A 157 12.22 10.67 8.01
N ASN A 158 11.34 11.56 8.46
CA ASN A 158 11.72 12.77 9.20
C ASN A 158 10.81 12.91 10.43
N THR A 159 9.61 13.44 10.26
CA THR A 159 8.59 13.52 11.32
C THR A 159 7.70 12.27 11.40
N GLY A 160 7.86 11.34 10.48
CA GLY A 160 6.96 10.19 10.32
C GLY A 160 5.69 10.50 9.53
N GLU A 161 5.44 11.76 9.15
CA GLU A 161 4.20 12.16 8.47
C GLU A 161 4.00 11.40 7.15
N LEU A 162 5.03 11.35 6.29
CA LEU A 162 4.98 10.59 5.04
C LEU A 162 4.85 9.08 5.29
N TYR A 163 5.59 8.55 6.25
CA TYR A 163 5.57 7.13 6.63
C TYR A 163 4.17 6.69 7.07
N ASN A 164 3.52 7.50 7.92
CA ASN A 164 2.18 7.21 8.42
C ASN A 164 1.08 7.47 7.40
N ALA A 165 1.35 8.25 6.35
CA ALA A 165 0.38 8.57 5.32
C ALA A 165 0.24 7.47 4.24
N PHE A 166 1.12 6.47 4.20
CA PHE A 166 0.92 5.33 3.30
C PHE A 166 -0.29 4.51 3.75
N ASP A 167 -1.21 4.32 2.80
CA ASP A 167 -2.48 3.64 3.05
C ASP A 167 -2.98 3.01 1.74
N TYR A 168 -4.22 2.56 1.72
CA TYR A 168 -4.88 2.05 0.54
C TYR A 168 -6.27 2.67 0.34
N GLU A 169 -6.73 2.68 -0.89
CA GLU A 169 -8.07 3.12 -1.27
C GLU A 169 -8.76 2.03 -2.08
N ILE A 170 -10.02 1.78 -1.74
CA ILE A 170 -10.91 0.89 -2.49
C ILE A 170 -11.94 1.77 -3.18
N LYS A 171 -11.97 1.75 -4.52
CA LYS A 171 -12.93 2.50 -5.35
C LYS A 171 -13.76 1.52 -6.18
N GLU A 172 -15.04 1.81 -6.29
CA GLU A 172 -15.95 1.17 -7.24
C GLU A 172 -16.20 2.15 -8.40
N ASP A 173 -15.90 1.71 -9.63
CA ASP A 173 -16.16 2.46 -10.87
C ASP A 173 -17.57 2.16 -11.42
#